data_2eee93cb16c037a12e82d9da19a3ddb6
#
_entry.id   2eee93cb16c037a12e82d9da19a3ddb6
#
_cell.length_a   1.000
_cell.length_b   1.000
_cell.length_c   1.000
_cell.angle_alpha   90.00
_cell.angle_beta   90.00
_cell.angle_gamma   90.00
#
_symmetry.space_group_name_H-M   'P 1'
#
loop_
_entity.id
_entity.type
_entity.pdbx_description
1 polymer ?
#
loop_
_entity_poly.entity_id
_entity_poly.type
_entity_poly.pdbx_seq_one_letter_code
_entity_poly.pdbx_strand_id
1 'polypeptide(L)'
;MPQCKLAPSKIPNAGVGVFALTTIPEGYPIFGPKGFSHFIEWKEIENCDFSVKKHVRDVCHSNEVGFWIDGHLDRIDMSYYVNHSELPNLWHDETADVYYTDRDIKQGEELYCFYPIEERDWIN
;
A
#
# COMPACT_ATOMS: atom_id res chain seq x y z
N MET A 1 -15.61 -13.38 -1.65
CA MET A 1 -15.86 -12.61 -2.89
C MET A 1 -14.86 -11.50 -3.02
N PRO A 2 -14.26 -11.26 -4.19
CA PRO A 2 -13.32 -10.16 -4.34
C PRO A 2 -14.05 -8.81 -4.23
N GLN A 3 -13.42 -7.88 -3.51
CA GLN A 3 -13.95 -6.52 -3.30
C GLN A 3 -13.27 -5.51 -4.21
N CYS A 4 -12.06 -5.81 -4.67
CA CYS A 4 -11.21 -4.86 -5.36
C CYS A 4 -10.50 -5.49 -6.55
N LYS A 5 -10.03 -4.64 -7.45
CA LYS A 5 -9.20 -5.04 -8.58
C LYS A 5 -8.10 -4.02 -8.80
N LEU A 6 -7.04 -4.44 -9.48
CA LEU A 6 -6.02 -3.52 -9.99
C LEU A 6 -6.46 -2.94 -11.33
N ALA A 7 -6.19 -1.67 -11.54
CA ALA A 7 -6.44 -0.99 -12.79
C ALA A 7 -5.52 0.24 -12.86
N PRO A 8 -5.37 0.89 -14.03
CA PRO A 8 -4.58 2.11 -14.10
C PRO A 8 -5.13 3.17 -13.15
N SER A 9 -4.25 3.73 -12.33
CA SER A 9 -4.63 4.76 -11.36
C SER A 9 -5.14 6.01 -12.05
N LYS A 10 -6.07 6.70 -11.40
CA LYS A 10 -6.54 8.01 -11.86
C LYS A 10 -5.51 9.11 -11.59
N ILE A 11 -4.54 8.85 -10.71
CA ILE A 11 -3.45 9.79 -10.46
C ILE A 11 -2.46 9.71 -11.61
N PRO A 12 -2.15 10.84 -12.27
CA PRO A 12 -1.19 10.85 -13.37
C PRO A 12 0.16 10.29 -12.94
N ASN A 13 0.71 9.38 -13.74
CA ASN A 13 2.02 8.77 -13.54
C ASN A 13 2.15 7.89 -12.29
N ALA A 14 1.04 7.51 -11.66
CA ALA A 14 1.08 6.65 -10.49
C ALA A 14 1.09 5.15 -10.84
N GLY A 15 0.93 4.79 -12.12
CA GLY A 15 0.87 3.40 -12.54
C GLY A 15 -0.47 2.78 -12.22
N VAL A 16 -0.47 1.65 -11.53
CA VAL A 16 -1.71 0.98 -11.15
C VAL A 16 -2.24 1.51 -9.82
N GLY A 17 -3.54 1.35 -9.62
CA GLY A 17 -4.20 1.61 -8.37
C GLY A 17 -5.17 0.49 -8.05
N VAL A 18 -5.83 0.59 -6.90
CA VAL A 18 -6.81 -0.38 -6.43
C VAL A 18 -8.20 0.24 -6.53
N PHE A 19 -9.11 -0.46 -7.15
CA PHE A 19 -10.46 0.04 -7.43
C PHE A 19 -11.50 -0.87 -6.82
N ALA A 20 -12.58 -0.29 -6.31
CA ALA A 20 -13.69 -1.04 -5.76
C ALA A 20 -14.47 -1.73 -6.88
N LEU A 21 -14.69 -3.03 -6.74
CA LEU A 21 -15.55 -3.80 -7.66
C LEU A 21 -17.01 -3.64 -7.32
N THR A 22 -17.30 -3.36 -6.07
CA THR A 22 -18.66 -3.19 -5.57
C THR A 22 -18.69 -1.99 -4.63
N THR A 23 -19.88 -1.55 -4.23
CA THR A 23 -19.99 -0.56 -3.16
C THR A 23 -19.54 -1.18 -1.85
N ILE A 24 -18.65 -0.50 -1.14
CA ILE A 24 -18.09 -0.97 0.13
C ILE A 24 -18.56 0.01 1.22
N PRO A 25 -19.26 -0.47 2.26
CA PRO A 25 -19.76 0.42 3.29
C PRO A 25 -18.65 0.98 4.18
N GLU A 26 -18.92 2.11 4.80
CA GLU A 26 -18.02 2.72 5.78
C GLU A 26 -17.71 1.75 6.92
N GLY A 27 -16.46 1.79 7.39
CA GLY A 27 -16.02 0.95 8.50
C GLY A 27 -15.73 -0.50 8.15
N TYR A 28 -15.70 -0.83 6.86
CA TYR A 28 -15.44 -2.19 6.42
C TYR A 28 -13.93 -2.50 6.44
N PRO A 29 -13.53 -3.63 7.06
CA PRO A 29 -12.12 -4.04 7.02
C PRO A 29 -11.79 -4.60 5.64
N ILE A 30 -11.07 -3.83 4.83
CA ILE A 30 -10.86 -4.18 3.42
C ILE A 30 -9.61 -5.02 3.20
N PHE A 31 -8.56 -4.73 3.93
CA PHE A 31 -7.34 -5.50 3.88
C PHE A 31 -7.05 -5.95 5.31
N GLY A 32 -7.33 -7.22 5.59
CA GLY A 32 -7.25 -7.78 6.93
C GLY A 32 -5.85 -7.88 7.47
N PRO A 33 -5.71 -8.38 8.69
CA PRO A 33 -4.38 -8.48 9.28
C PRO A 33 -3.49 -9.34 8.41
N LYS A 34 -2.32 -8.82 8.08
CA LYS A 34 -1.32 -9.57 7.35
C LYS A 34 -0.65 -10.52 8.33
N GLY A 35 -0.13 -11.61 7.85
CA GLY A 35 0.51 -12.58 8.70
C GLY A 35 1.79 -12.03 9.33
N PHE A 36 2.91 -12.64 9.02
CA PHE A 36 4.18 -12.15 9.52
C PHE A 36 4.72 -11.07 8.62
N SER A 37 5.02 -9.89 9.23
CA SER A 37 5.81 -8.86 8.56
C SER A 37 7.24 -8.99 9.04
N HIS A 38 8.19 -8.89 8.12
CA HIS A 38 9.61 -8.88 8.42
C HIS A 38 10.15 -7.48 8.18
N PHE A 39 10.94 -6.98 9.12
CA PHE A 39 11.64 -5.73 8.94
C PHE A 39 13.02 -6.02 8.37
N ILE A 40 13.35 -5.37 7.26
CA ILE A 40 14.64 -5.51 6.58
C ILE A 40 15.28 -4.12 6.53
N GLU A 41 16.51 -4.02 6.99
CA GLU A 41 17.23 -2.74 6.94
C GLU A 41 17.76 -2.47 5.54
N TRP A 42 17.79 -1.19 5.15
CA TRP A 42 18.29 -0.80 3.83
C TRP A 42 19.69 -1.33 3.56
N LYS A 43 20.53 -1.41 4.58
CA LYS A 43 21.90 -1.92 4.41
C LYS A 43 21.95 -3.36 3.94
N GLU A 44 20.91 -4.15 4.20
CA GLU A 44 20.87 -5.55 3.77
C GLU A 44 20.69 -5.69 2.26
N ILE A 45 20.18 -4.65 1.60
CA ILE A 45 20.02 -4.65 0.15
C ILE A 45 20.87 -3.57 -0.52
N GLU A 46 21.89 -3.05 0.17
CA GLU A 46 22.71 -1.96 -0.36
C GLU A 46 23.44 -2.34 -1.65
N ASN A 47 23.72 -3.63 -1.84
CA ASN A 47 24.39 -4.14 -3.04
C ASN A 47 23.44 -4.54 -4.15
N CYS A 48 22.13 -4.39 -3.94
CA CYS A 48 21.16 -4.66 -4.98
C CYS A 48 21.10 -3.50 -5.98
N ASP A 49 20.60 -3.79 -7.18
CA ASP A 49 20.41 -2.77 -8.19
C ASP A 49 19.47 -1.67 -7.67
N PHE A 50 19.67 -0.46 -8.16
CA PHE A 50 18.81 0.66 -7.78
C PHE A 50 17.35 0.39 -8.11
N SER A 51 17.07 -0.34 -9.20
CA SER A 51 15.71 -0.72 -9.57
C SER A 51 15.02 -1.53 -8.47
N VAL A 52 15.75 -2.40 -7.77
CA VAL A 52 15.22 -3.17 -6.64
C VAL A 52 14.91 -2.25 -5.48
N LYS A 53 15.84 -1.38 -5.13
CA LYS A 53 15.66 -0.41 -4.03
C LYS A 53 14.47 0.50 -4.28
N LYS A 54 14.34 0.99 -5.50
CA LYS A 54 13.25 1.86 -5.89
C LYS A 54 11.91 1.14 -5.80
N HIS A 55 11.85 -0.10 -6.28
CA HIS A 55 10.63 -0.90 -6.23
C HIS A 55 10.19 -1.13 -4.78
N VAL A 56 11.13 -1.51 -3.91
CA VAL A 56 10.85 -1.71 -2.49
C VAL A 56 10.31 -0.43 -1.85
N ARG A 57 10.96 0.71 -2.13
CA ARG A 57 10.50 2.00 -1.62
C ARG A 57 9.08 2.32 -2.08
N ASP A 58 8.78 2.01 -3.34
CA ASP A 58 7.49 2.37 -3.94
C ASP A 58 6.34 1.50 -3.42
N VAL A 59 6.60 0.25 -3.04
CA VAL A 59 5.53 -0.70 -2.70
C VAL A 59 5.50 -1.10 -1.22
N CYS A 60 6.60 -0.98 -0.49
CA CYS A 60 6.66 -1.40 0.90
C CYS A 60 6.49 -0.21 1.84
N HIS A 61 5.90 -0.47 3.01
CA HIS A 61 5.91 0.49 4.09
C HIS A 61 7.35 0.60 4.60
N SER A 62 7.90 1.81 4.66
CA SER A 62 9.31 2.00 4.96
C SER A 62 9.56 3.24 5.80
N ASN A 63 10.77 3.29 6.37
CA ASN A 63 11.29 4.45 7.05
C ASN A 63 12.77 4.61 6.68
N GLU A 64 13.46 5.51 7.35
CA GLU A 64 14.87 5.80 7.05
C GLU A 64 15.81 4.63 7.37
N VAL A 65 15.39 3.69 8.22
CA VAL A 65 16.23 2.54 8.63
C VAL A 65 15.99 1.34 7.73
N GLY A 66 14.75 1.11 7.30
CA GLY A 66 14.42 -0.07 6.50
C GLY A 66 12.95 -0.11 6.08
N PHE A 67 12.50 -1.31 5.79
CA PHE A 67 11.14 -1.53 5.26
C PHE A 67 10.55 -2.81 5.80
N TRP A 68 9.22 -2.90 5.74
CA TRP A 68 8.48 -4.10 6.14
C TRP A 68 7.99 -4.85 4.91
N ILE A 69 8.11 -6.17 4.95
CA ILE A 69 7.67 -7.04 3.87
C ILE A 69 6.91 -8.23 4.45
N ASP A 70 5.81 -8.58 3.82
CA ASP A 70 5.02 -9.76 4.15
C ASP A 70 5.36 -10.87 3.16
N GLY A 71 6.09 -11.87 3.63
CA GLY A 71 6.46 -12.98 2.77
C GLY A 71 7.44 -12.58 1.67
N HIS A 72 7.08 -12.82 0.43
CA HIS A 72 7.97 -12.65 -0.72
C HIS A 72 7.49 -11.50 -1.61
N LEU A 73 8.39 -10.63 -2.05
CA LEU A 73 8.04 -9.45 -2.86
C LEU A 73 7.34 -9.80 -4.18
N ASP A 74 7.59 -10.97 -4.73
CA ASP A 74 6.91 -11.41 -5.94
C ASP A 74 5.48 -11.90 -5.68
N ARG A 75 5.04 -11.91 -4.42
CA ARG A 75 3.73 -12.38 -3.99
C ARG A 75 3.03 -11.39 -3.08
N ILE A 76 3.25 -10.12 -3.30
CA ILE A 76 2.61 -9.08 -2.50
C ILE A 76 1.12 -9.02 -2.81
N ASP A 77 0.33 -8.65 -1.81
CA ASP A 77 -1.09 -8.53 -2.01
C ASP A 77 -1.46 -7.16 -2.60
N MET A 78 -2.74 -7.01 -2.91
CA MET A 78 -3.26 -5.83 -3.60
C MET A 78 -3.11 -4.56 -2.78
N SER A 79 -3.06 -4.65 -1.45
CA SER A 79 -2.94 -3.47 -0.60
C SER A 79 -1.64 -2.68 -0.84
N TYR A 80 -0.61 -3.33 -1.36
CA TYR A 80 0.66 -2.67 -1.68
C TYR A 80 0.52 -1.67 -2.82
N TYR A 81 -0.56 -1.75 -3.61
CA TYR A 81 -0.78 -0.88 -4.76
C TYR A 81 -1.77 0.26 -4.47
N VAL A 82 -2.22 0.38 -3.21
CA VAL A 82 -3.08 1.50 -2.81
C VAL A 82 -2.24 2.79 -2.83
N ASN A 83 -2.68 3.75 -3.62
CA ASN A 83 -1.95 5.01 -3.79
C ASN A 83 -2.26 5.99 -2.65
N HIS A 84 -1.35 6.95 -2.47
CA HIS A 84 -1.51 8.01 -1.50
C HIS A 84 -2.46 9.10 -2.02
N SER A 85 -3.27 9.65 -1.12
CA SER A 85 -4.05 10.86 -1.38
C SER A 85 -4.14 11.71 -0.12
N GLU A 86 -4.17 13.02 -0.30
CA GLU A 86 -4.44 13.96 0.80
C GLU A 86 -5.91 13.86 1.26
N LEU A 87 -6.78 13.27 0.43
CA LEU A 87 -8.18 13.01 0.74
C LEU A 87 -8.44 11.51 0.66
N PRO A 88 -7.90 10.73 1.60
CA PRO A 88 -8.01 9.27 1.55
C PRO A 88 -9.42 8.79 1.84
N ASN A 89 -9.73 7.57 1.39
CA ASN A 89 -10.97 6.88 1.74
C ASN A 89 -10.73 5.63 2.57
N LEU A 90 -9.48 5.38 2.93
CA LEU A 90 -9.09 4.31 3.86
C LEU A 90 -8.30 4.90 5.01
N TRP A 91 -8.36 4.25 6.18
CA TRP A 91 -7.46 4.55 7.28
C TRP A 91 -6.86 3.24 7.79
N HIS A 92 -5.66 3.32 8.29
CA HIS A 92 -4.91 2.16 8.76
C HIS A 92 -4.86 2.12 10.28
N ASP A 93 -5.35 1.02 10.86
CA ASP A 93 -5.17 0.74 12.28
C ASP A 93 -3.83 0.02 12.43
N GLU A 94 -2.82 0.75 12.89
CA GLU A 94 -1.47 0.22 13.00
C GLU A 94 -1.36 -0.91 14.02
N THR A 95 -2.19 -0.87 15.06
CA THR A 95 -2.15 -1.90 16.11
C THR A 95 -2.67 -3.23 15.59
N ALA A 96 -3.78 -3.22 14.89
CA ALA A 96 -4.39 -4.42 14.33
C ALA A 96 -3.86 -4.77 12.95
N ASP A 97 -3.15 -3.85 12.31
CA ASP A 97 -2.67 -3.96 10.93
C ASP A 97 -3.80 -4.25 9.95
N VAL A 98 -4.85 -3.45 10.05
CA VAL A 98 -6.04 -3.57 9.21
C VAL A 98 -6.36 -2.22 8.61
N TYR A 99 -6.71 -2.20 7.33
CA TYR A 99 -7.25 -1.03 6.67
C TYR A 99 -8.77 -1.06 6.74
N TYR A 100 -9.36 0.07 7.11
CA TYR A 100 -10.81 0.24 7.17
C TYR A 100 -11.23 1.34 6.21
N THR A 101 -12.42 1.18 5.62
CA THR A 101 -13.00 2.23 4.82
C THR A 101 -13.44 3.39 5.73
N ASP A 102 -13.06 4.61 5.35
CA ASP A 102 -13.33 5.83 6.12
C ASP A 102 -14.70 6.42 5.79
N ARG A 103 -15.27 5.98 4.69
CA ARG A 103 -16.62 6.34 4.22
C ARG A 103 -17.11 5.25 3.28
N ASP A 104 -18.36 5.37 2.83
CA ASP A 104 -18.84 4.49 1.77
C ASP A 104 -18.02 4.71 0.50
N ILE A 105 -17.60 3.62 -0.12
CA ILE A 105 -16.84 3.65 -1.36
C ILE A 105 -17.74 3.08 -2.45
N LYS A 106 -17.94 3.86 -3.51
CA LYS A 106 -18.80 3.45 -4.62
C LYS A 106 -18.06 2.52 -5.57
N GLN A 107 -18.82 1.65 -6.23
CA GLN A 107 -18.29 0.82 -7.30
C GLN A 107 -17.51 1.69 -8.30
N GLY A 108 -16.31 1.29 -8.63
CA GLY A 108 -15.46 2.01 -9.59
C GLY A 108 -14.59 3.08 -8.98
N GLU A 109 -14.76 3.44 -7.69
CA GLU A 109 -13.87 4.38 -7.05
C GLU A 109 -12.51 3.75 -6.81
N GLU A 110 -11.47 4.56 -6.93
CA GLU A 110 -10.11 4.16 -6.53
C GLU A 110 -9.98 4.28 -5.01
N LEU A 111 -9.29 3.31 -4.41
CA LEU A 111 -8.98 3.32 -2.99
C LEU A 111 -7.68 4.07 -2.76
N TYR A 112 -7.68 4.96 -1.75
CA TYR A 112 -6.51 5.75 -1.38
C TYR A 112 -6.29 5.68 0.12
N CYS A 113 -5.03 5.69 0.53
CA CYS A 113 -4.68 5.89 1.92
C CYS A 113 -3.78 7.10 2.05
N PHE A 114 -3.61 7.59 3.27
CA PHE A 114 -2.66 8.64 3.55
C PHE A 114 -1.39 8.00 4.11
N TYR A 115 -0.25 8.36 3.55
CA TYR A 115 1.04 8.03 4.17
C TYR A 115 1.96 9.24 3.99
N PRO A 116 2.83 9.49 4.99
CA PRO A 116 3.72 10.66 4.94
C PRO A 116 4.61 10.66 3.71
N ILE A 117 4.79 11.82 3.12
CA ILE A 117 5.64 11.99 1.93
C ILE A 117 7.07 11.57 2.26
N GLU A 118 7.52 11.83 3.48
CA GLU A 118 8.86 11.52 3.94
C GLU A 118 9.20 10.03 3.83
N GLU A 119 8.20 9.17 3.88
CA GLU A 119 8.42 7.73 3.75
C GLU A 119 8.92 7.32 2.36
N ARG A 120 8.84 8.21 1.39
CA ARG A 120 9.22 7.90 0.01
C ARG A 120 10.61 8.39 -0.38
N ASP A 121 11.26 9.13 0.50
CA ASP A 121 12.52 9.82 0.17
C ASP A 121 13.76 9.22 0.83
N TRP A 122 13.64 8.03 1.40
CA TRP A 122 14.73 7.39 2.12
C TRP A 122 15.81 6.79 1.21
N ILE A 123 15.51 6.58 -0.06
CA ILE A 123 16.42 5.97 -1.03
C ILE A 123 16.87 7.02 -2.03
N ASN A 124 18.18 7.15 -2.15
CA ASN A 124 18.80 8.02 -3.15
C ASN A 124 19.46 7.20 -4.26
#